data_3e6c9df48709bfbe39cebe33b2dc5795
#
_entry.id   3e6c9df48709bfbe39cebe33b2dc5795
#
_cell.length_a   1.000
_cell.length_b   1.000
_cell.length_c   1.000
_cell.angle_alpha   90.00
_cell.angle_beta   90.00
_cell.angle_gamma   90.00
#
_symmetry.space_group_name_H-M   'P 1'
#
loop_
_entity.id
_entity.type
_entity.pdbx_description
1 polymer ?
#
loop_
_entity_poly.entity_id
_entity_poly.type
_entity_poly.pdbx_seq_one_letter_code
_entity_poly.pdbx_strand_id
1 'polypeptide(L)'
;MFNAPWPALLIAVLIVLTYGLQTRVPEDRQQELFYTWGLIPQSLEAGAWQGLITSQFLHGGWAHALLNAVGALAFGAPAARLLGLSFPRAAAFFAFYIVCGVIAGWAFALLHPGEMVVLAGASGAVSGLMGAASRLLEWRGRLGPFFSRTPIAMTAAWVAVNLMVGLTGFAPGSGGAPVAWEAHIAGFLAGLVLIGPWAALFGKRWRRPEAFEADPPELIRGPE
;
A
#
# COMPACT_ATOMS: atom_id res chain seq x y z
N MET A 1 -13.04 8.29 -18.83
CA MET A 1 -11.99 7.26 -19.07
C MET A 1 -11.23 7.00 -17.78
N PHE A 2 -11.21 5.76 -17.31
CA PHE A 2 -10.44 5.33 -16.14
C PHE A 2 -8.95 5.36 -16.54
N ASN A 3 -8.24 6.42 -16.16
CA ASN A 3 -6.82 6.56 -16.48
C ASN A 3 -5.98 6.11 -15.26
N ALA A 4 -6.01 4.80 -14.97
CA ALA A 4 -5.19 4.23 -13.91
C ALA A 4 -3.71 4.22 -14.31
N PRO A 5 -2.79 4.68 -13.45
CA PRO A 5 -1.36 4.56 -13.72
C PRO A 5 -0.96 3.10 -13.81
N TRP A 6 -0.18 2.77 -14.85
CA TRP A 6 0.19 1.37 -15.13
C TRP A 6 0.87 0.63 -13.96
N PRO A 7 1.68 1.27 -13.06
CA PRO A 7 2.25 0.55 -11.93
C PRO A 7 1.19 0.06 -10.93
N ALA A 8 0.16 0.88 -10.64
CA ALA A 8 -0.94 0.47 -9.76
C ALA A 8 -1.81 -0.62 -10.42
N LEU A 9 -2.05 -0.50 -11.73
CA LEU A 9 -2.74 -1.52 -12.49
C LEU A 9 -1.98 -2.86 -12.48
N LEU A 10 -0.66 -2.82 -12.63
CA LEU A 10 0.17 -4.03 -12.61
C LEU A 10 0.09 -4.75 -11.25
N ILE A 11 0.13 -4.02 -10.12
CA ILE A 11 -0.06 -4.65 -8.80
C ILE A 11 -1.44 -5.33 -8.72
N ALA A 12 -2.51 -4.64 -9.13
CA ALA A 12 -3.85 -5.21 -9.09
C ALA A 12 -3.96 -6.47 -9.96
N VAL A 13 -3.38 -6.44 -11.15
CA VAL A 13 -3.33 -7.61 -12.05
C VAL A 13 -2.51 -8.74 -11.43
N LEU A 14 -1.35 -8.44 -10.83
CA LEU A 14 -0.52 -9.46 -10.17
C LEU A 14 -1.25 -10.13 -9.01
N ILE A 15 -1.98 -9.37 -8.19
CA ILE A 15 -2.79 -9.92 -7.09
C ILE A 15 -3.82 -10.92 -7.63
N VAL A 16 -4.58 -10.53 -8.65
CA VAL A 16 -5.62 -11.39 -9.24
C VAL A 16 -4.99 -12.61 -9.93
N LEU A 17 -3.89 -12.41 -10.66
CA LEU A 17 -3.19 -13.47 -11.37
C LEU A 17 -2.57 -14.49 -10.40
N THR A 18 -1.86 -14.04 -9.38
CA THR A 18 -1.23 -14.95 -8.39
C THR A 18 -2.29 -15.76 -7.65
N TYR A 19 -3.41 -15.13 -7.26
CA TYR A 19 -4.50 -15.89 -6.67
C TYR A 19 -5.15 -16.86 -7.68
N GLY A 20 -5.37 -16.46 -8.93
CA GLY A 20 -5.86 -17.35 -9.99
C GLY A 20 -4.93 -18.54 -10.25
N LEU A 21 -3.60 -18.37 -10.10
CA LEU A 21 -2.65 -19.48 -10.13
C LEU A 21 -2.73 -20.34 -8.86
N GLN A 22 -2.88 -19.71 -7.70
CA GLN A 22 -3.06 -20.41 -6.42
C GLN A 22 -4.27 -21.35 -6.46
N THR A 23 -5.40 -20.96 -7.07
CA THR A 23 -6.59 -21.82 -7.20
C THR A 23 -6.38 -23.06 -8.07
N ARG A 24 -5.26 -23.16 -8.80
CA ARG A 24 -4.90 -24.37 -9.57
C ARG A 24 -4.15 -25.41 -8.72
N VAL A 25 -3.67 -25.01 -7.55
CA VAL A 25 -3.06 -25.94 -6.59
C VAL A 25 -4.16 -26.81 -6.01
N PRO A 26 -4.01 -28.16 -5.99
CA PRO A 26 -4.98 -29.08 -5.43
C PRO A 26 -5.32 -28.72 -3.97
N GLU A 27 -6.55 -28.95 -3.55
CA GLU A 27 -7.07 -28.53 -2.25
C GLU A 27 -6.26 -29.12 -1.09
N ASP A 28 -5.83 -30.37 -1.20
CA ASP A 28 -4.97 -31.06 -0.25
C ASP A 28 -3.57 -30.45 -0.11
N ARG A 29 -3.12 -29.62 -1.07
CA ARG A 29 -1.84 -28.91 -1.07
C ARG A 29 -1.94 -27.43 -0.70
N GLN A 30 -3.15 -26.89 -0.57
CA GLN A 30 -3.33 -25.47 -0.25
C GLN A 30 -2.72 -25.11 1.11
N GLN A 31 -2.87 -25.98 2.09
CA GLN A 31 -2.30 -25.76 3.41
C GLN A 31 -0.76 -25.73 3.38
N GLU A 32 -0.14 -26.64 2.64
CA GLU A 32 1.32 -26.67 2.44
C GLU A 32 1.81 -25.38 1.79
N LEU A 33 1.07 -24.85 0.80
CA LEU A 33 1.37 -23.58 0.14
C LEU A 33 1.41 -22.42 1.16
N PHE A 34 0.41 -22.33 2.04
CA PHE A 34 0.37 -21.28 3.07
C PHE A 34 1.50 -21.41 4.10
N TYR A 35 1.85 -22.62 4.52
CA TYR A 35 2.97 -22.84 5.43
C TYR A 35 4.33 -22.57 4.79
N THR A 36 4.47 -22.79 3.48
CA THR A 36 5.73 -22.59 2.76
C THR A 36 5.98 -21.12 2.41
N TRP A 37 4.94 -20.40 1.98
CA TRP A 37 5.06 -19.05 1.40
C TRP A 37 4.41 -17.94 2.24
N GLY A 38 3.59 -18.30 3.24
CA GLY A 38 3.03 -17.36 4.20
C GLY A 38 4.08 -16.86 5.19
N LEU A 39 3.77 -15.78 5.89
CA LEU A 39 4.60 -15.33 7.01
C LEU A 39 4.13 -16.02 8.30
N ILE A 40 5.02 -16.73 8.94
CA ILE A 40 4.81 -17.38 10.22
C ILE A 40 5.81 -16.79 11.21
N PRO A 41 5.36 -16.17 12.32
CA PRO A 41 6.25 -15.54 13.30
C PRO A 41 7.35 -16.49 13.81
N GLN A 42 6.98 -17.69 14.24
CA GLN A 42 7.97 -18.69 14.69
C GLN A 42 9.00 -19.03 13.60
N SER A 43 8.60 -19.18 12.35
CA SER A 43 9.51 -19.47 11.23
C SER A 43 10.43 -18.27 10.93
N LEU A 44 9.91 -17.05 11.06
CA LEU A 44 10.70 -15.83 10.89
C LEU A 44 11.82 -15.74 11.94
N GLU A 45 11.52 -16.06 13.21
CA GLU A 45 12.49 -16.11 14.30
C GLU A 45 13.59 -17.17 14.02
N ALA A 46 13.21 -18.27 13.37
CA ALA A 46 14.14 -19.31 12.91
C ALA A 46 14.91 -18.94 11.61
N GLY A 47 14.71 -17.73 11.08
CA GLY A 47 15.43 -17.22 9.91
C GLY A 47 14.72 -17.39 8.56
N ALA A 48 13.44 -17.76 8.52
CA ALA A 48 12.65 -17.88 7.29
C ALA A 48 12.09 -16.51 6.83
N TRP A 49 12.97 -15.64 6.31
CA TRP A 49 12.65 -14.24 5.94
C TRP A 49 11.77 -14.09 4.68
N GLN A 50 11.74 -15.12 3.83
CA GLN A 50 11.00 -15.07 2.58
C GLN A 50 9.52 -14.75 2.78
N GLY A 51 8.90 -15.22 3.87
CA GLY A 51 7.50 -14.97 4.22
C GLY A 51 7.13 -13.49 4.31
N LEU A 52 8.07 -12.60 4.64
CA LEU A 52 7.83 -11.15 4.66
C LEU A 52 7.45 -10.58 3.28
N ILE A 53 7.89 -11.23 2.21
CA ILE A 53 7.61 -10.80 0.83
C ILE A 53 6.56 -11.72 0.21
N THR A 54 6.75 -13.03 0.30
CA THR A 54 5.93 -14.02 -0.42
C THR A 54 4.50 -14.07 0.09
N SER A 55 4.27 -13.85 1.38
CA SER A 55 2.92 -13.78 1.97
C SER A 55 2.00 -12.76 1.29
N GLN A 56 2.56 -11.68 0.74
CA GLN A 56 1.82 -10.62 0.07
C GLN A 56 1.15 -11.08 -1.25
N PHE A 57 1.55 -12.23 -1.77
CA PHE A 57 1.01 -12.81 -3.02
C PHE A 57 0.01 -13.95 -2.78
N LEU A 58 -0.18 -14.39 -1.53
CA LEU A 58 -1.15 -15.40 -1.16
C LEU A 58 -2.46 -14.77 -0.70
N HIS A 59 -3.59 -15.41 -1.02
CA HIS A 59 -4.90 -14.92 -0.60
C HIS A 59 -5.81 -16.08 -0.18
N GLY A 60 -6.65 -15.84 0.85
CA GLY A 60 -7.57 -16.84 1.39
C GLY A 60 -8.87 -17.02 0.58
N GLY A 61 -9.09 -16.23 -0.48
CA GLY A 61 -10.30 -16.32 -1.30
C GLY A 61 -10.40 -15.22 -2.35
N TRP A 62 -11.28 -15.40 -3.35
CA TRP A 62 -11.51 -14.40 -4.41
C TRP A 62 -11.92 -13.04 -3.87
N ALA A 63 -12.82 -12.99 -2.87
CA ALA A 63 -13.24 -11.72 -2.28
C ALA A 63 -12.04 -10.98 -1.67
N HIS A 64 -11.16 -11.69 -0.95
CA HIS A 64 -9.95 -11.13 -0.36
C HIS A 64 -9.00 -10.60 -1.44
N ALA A 65 -8.72 -11.38 -2.49
CA ALA A 65 -7.85 -10.96 -3.60
C ALA A 65 -8.41 -9.74 -4.36
N LEU A 66 -9.71 -9.75 -4.68
CA LEU A 66 -10.35 -8.66 -5.41
C LEU A 66 -10.41 -7.36 -4.59
N LEU A 67 -10.70 -7.43 -3.29
CA LEU A 67 -10.67 -6.25 -2.41
C LEU A 67 -9.26 -5.65 -2.35
N ASN A 68 -8.22 -6.49 -2.26
CA ASN A 68 -6.83 -6.02 -2.32
C ASN A 68 -6.48 -5.39 -3.68
N ALA A 69 -6.89 -6.00 -4.79
CA ALA A 69 -6.66 -5.46 -6.12
C ALA A 69 -7.34 -4.09 -6.33
N VAL A 70 -8.60 -3.95 -5.89
CA VAL A 70 -9.32 -2.67 -5.93
C VAL A 70 -8.64 -1.63 -5.04
N GLY A 71 -8.24 -2.00 -3.82
CA GLY A 71 -7.49 -1.13 -2.92
C GLY A 71 -6.15 -0.68 -3.49
N ALA A 72 -5.39 -1.60 -4.11
CA ALA A 72 -4.14 -1.30 -4.79
C ALA A 72 -4.32 -0.31 -5.95
N LEU A 73 -5.39 -0.44 -6.73
CA LEU A 73 -5.75 0.52 -7.78
C LEU A 73 -6.14 1.87 -7.22
N ALA A 74 -7.05 1.89 -6.25
CA ALA A 74 -7.62 3.13 -5.71
C ALA A 74 -6.56 3.98 -4.98
N PHE A 75 -5.79 3.33 -4.09
CA PHE A 75 -4.82 4.02 -3.24
C PHE A 75 -3.40 4.04 -3.84
N GLY A 76 -3.07 3.10 -4.70
CA GLY A 76 -1.78 3.08 -5.41
C GLY A 76 -1.70 4.16 -6.51
N ALA A 77 -2.81 4.52 -7.13
CA ALA A 77 -2.81 5.49 -8.23
C ALA A 77 -2.24 6.88 -7.82
N PRO A 78 -2.60 7.50 -6.70
CA PRO A 78 -2.00 8.75 -6.26
C PRO A 78 -0.48 8.63 -6.00
N ALA A 79 -0.05 7.57 -5.32
CA ALA A 79 1.36 7.32 -5.01
C ALA A 79 2.20 7.07 -6.29
N ALA A 80 1.69 6.28 -7.23
CA ALA A 80 2.35 6.04 -8.51
C ALA A 80 2.52 7.33 -9.33
N ARG A 81 1.52 8.21 -9.34
CA ARG A 81 1.62 9.52 -10.01
C ARG A 81 2.62 10.45 -9.34
N LEU A 82 2.68 10.47 -8.02
CA LEU A 82 3.65 11.25 -7.26
C LEU A 82 5.08 10.81 -7.58
N LEU A 83 5.35 9.52 -7.52
CA LEU A 83 6.68 8.97 -7.79
C LEU A 83 7.05 9.07 -9.27
N GLY A 84 6.09 8.89 -10.17
CA GLY A 84 6.26 8.98 -11.62
C GLY A 84 6.13 7.63 -12.32
N LEU A 85 5.92 7.69 -13.64
CA LEU A 85 5.54 6.52 -14.44
C LEU A 85 6.67 5.98 -15.35
N SER A 86 7.87 6.58 -15.32
CA SER A 86 9.04 6.01 -15.99
C SER A 86 9.52 4.73 -15.27
N PHE A 87 10.18 3.85 -15.98
CA PHE A 87 10.61 2.54 -15.45
C PHE A 87 11.35 2.62 -14.10
N PRO A 88 12.39 3.47 -13.91
CA PRO A 88 13.07 3.57 -12.61
C PRO A 88 12.16 4.05 -11.48
N ARG A 89 11.19 4.92 -11.78
CA ARG A 89 10.24 5.46 -10.80
C ARG A 89 9.12 4.47 -10.47
N ALA A 90 8.72 3.68 -11.45
CA ALA A 90 7.82 2.57 -11.21
C ALA A 90 8.47 1.50 -10.32
N ALA A 91 9.76 1.21 -10.52
CA ALA A 91 10.52 0.34 -9.61
C ALA A 91 10.51 0.88 -8.17
N ALA A 92 10.67 2.20 -7.99
CA ALA A 92 10.54 2.83 -6.67
C ALA A 92 9.12 2.70 -6.08
N PHE A 93 8.08 2.76 -6.90
CA PHE A 93 6.71 2.51 -6.45
C PHE A 93 6.50 1.05 -6.00
N PHE A 94 7.01 0.08 -6.75
CA PHE A 94 6.94 -1.33 -6.36
C PHE A 94 7.75 -1.61 -5.09
N ALA A 95 8.95 -1.03 -4.97
CA ALA A 95 9.75 -1.14 -3.76
C ALA A 95 9.03 -0.51 -2.55
N PHE A 96 8.37 0.64 -2.73
CA PHE A 96 7.55 1.26 -1.69
C PHE A 96 6.41 0.33 -1.22
N TYR A 97 5.69 -0.27 -2.17
CA TYR A 97 4.63 -1.24 -1.88
C TYR A 97 5.16 -2.43 -1.06
N ILE A 98 6.24 -3.06 -1.51
CA ILE A 98 6.85 -4.20 -0.83
C ILE A 98 7.34 -3.81 0.57
N VAL A 99 8.00 -2.67 0.72
CA VAL A 99 8.51 -2.20 2.03
C VAL A 99 7.36 -1.96 3.01
N CYS A 100 6.25 -1.37 2.59
CA CYS A 100 5.07 -1.23 3.44
C CYS A 100 4.53 -2.59 3.91
N GLY A 101 4.48 -3.59 3.01
CA GLY A 101 4.07 -4.95 3.34
C GLY A 101 5.06 -5.67 4.27
N VAL A 102 6.36 -5.48 4.08
CA VAL A 102 7.40 -6.01 4.96
C VAL A 102 7.27 -5.43 6.37
N ILE A 103 7.08 -4.10 6.50
CA ILE A 103 6.87 -3.45 7.81
C ILE A 103 5.60 -3.96 8.46
N ALA A 104 4.52 -4.14 7.71
CA ALA A 104 3.26 -4.71 8.20
C ALA A 104 3.46 -6.14 8.73
N GLY A 105 4.17 -6.98 7.97
CA GLY A 105 4.51 -8.35 8.36
C GLY A 105 5.41 -8.42 9.59
N TRP A 106 6.42 -7.55 9.67
CA TRP A 106 7.27 -7.43 10.85
C TRP A 106 6.48 -7.04 12.10
N ALA A 107 5.60 -6.03 11.99
CA ALA A 107 4.77 -5.60 13.11
C ALA A 107 3.85 -6.73 13.59
N PHE A 108 3.26 -7.48 12.66
CA PHE A 108 2.48 -8.67 12.99
C PHE A 108 3.33 -9.71 13.75
N ALA A 109 4.51 -10.05 13.22
CA ALA A 109 5.38 -11.05 13.84
C ALA A 109 5.84 -10.63 15.25
N LEU A 110 6.11 -9.34 15.47
CA LEU A 110 6.50 -8.82 16.79
C LEU A 110 5.35 -8.89 17.82
N LEU A 111 4.11 -8.87 17.39
CA LEU A 111 2.93 -8.98 18.27
C LEU A 111 2.50 -10.43 18.52
N HIS A 112 3.03 -11.38 17.75
CA HIS A 112 2.73 -12.82 17.81
C HIS A 112 4.01 -13.67 17.96
N PRO A 113 4.88 -13.39 18.96
CA PRO A 113 6.17 -14.07 19.07
C PRO A 113 5.98 -15.56 19.31
N GLY A 114 6.74 -16.38 18.55
CA GLY A 114 6.72 -17.83 18.63
C GLY A 114 5.44 -18.51 18.14
N GLU A 115 4.47 -17.76 17.62
CA GLU A 115 3.21 -18.34 17.15
C GLU A 115 3.34 -18.98 15.77
N MET A 116 2.56 -20.07 15.55
CA MET A 116 2.43 -20.77 14.27
C MET A 116 1.28 -20.23 13.41
N VAL A 117 0.80 -19.03 13.70
CA VAL A 117 -0.24 -18.37 12.91
C VAL A 117 0.33 -17.92 11.56
N VAL A 118 -0.44 -18.09 10.48
CA VAL A 118 -0.03 -17.74 9.12
C VAL A 118 -0.63 -16.40 8.71
N LEU A 119 0.22 -15.42 8.43
CA LEU A 119 -0.17 -14.18 7.74
C LEU A 119 -0.07 -14.37 6.23
N ALA A 120 -1.15 -14.05 5.52
CA ALA A 120 -1.19 -14.06 4.06
C ALA A 120 -2.12 -12.94 3.53
N GLY A 121 -1.69 -12.28 2.48
CA GLY A 121 -2.45 -11.22 1.81
C GLY A 121 -1.64 -9.98 1.52
N ALA A 122 -2.02 -9.31 0.44
CA ALA A 122 -1.45 -8.02 0.04
C ALA A 122 -1.87 -6.85 0.94
N SER A 123 -2.80 -7.08 1.87
CA SER A 123 -3.55 -6.04 2.57
C SER A 123 -2.69 -5.11 3.45
N GLY A 124 -1.60 -5.61 4.02
CA GLY A 124 -0.63 -4.77 4.73
C GLY A 124 0.03 -3.74 3.81
N ALA A 125 0.49 -4.17 2.63
CA ALA A 125 1.06 -3.28 1.62
C ALA A 125 0.01 -2.32 1.01
N VAL A 126 -1.21 -2.80 0.76
CA VAL A 126 -2.34 -1.98 0.28
C VAL A 126 -2.72 -0.94 1.32
N SER A 127 -2.71 -1.30 2.62
CA SER A 127 -2.89 -0.33 3.72
C SER A 127 -1.81 0.75 3.70
N GLY A 128 -0.57 0.39 3.38
CA GLY A 128 0.51 1.35 3.16
C GLY A 128 0.25 2.31 2.00
N LEU A 129 -0.26 1.82 0.87
CA LEU A 129 -0.69 2.69 -0.22
C LEU A 129 -1.83 3.63 0.21
N MET A 130 -2.76 3.16 1.06
CA MET A 130 -3.83 3.99 1.60
C MET A 130 -3.30 5.08 2.53
N GLY A 131 -2.34 4.75 3.42
CA GLY A 131 -1.65 5.73 4.27
C GLY A 131 -0.92 6.79 3.44
N ALA A 132 -0.23 6.41 2.39
CA ALA A 132 0.40 7.33 1.45
C ALA A 132 -0.63 8.21 0.73
N ALA A 133 -1.71 7.62 0.22
CA ALA A 133 -2.77 8.33 -0.48
C ALA A 133 -3.46 9.38 0.40
N SER A 134 -3.59 9.13 1.71
CA SER A 134 -4.20 10.08 2.65
C SER A 134 -3.54 11.46 2.61
N ARG A 135 -2.21 11.51 2.41
CA ARG A 135 -1.44 12.76 2.28
C ARG A 135 -1.52 13.42 0.91
N LEU A 136 -2.07 12.72 -0.09
CA LEU A 136 -2.09 13.18 -1.49
C LEU A 136 -3.48 13.64 -1.94
N LEU A 137 -4.54 13.08 -1.36
CA LEU A 137 -5.92 13.31 -1.82
C LEU A 137 -6.36 14.76 -1.63
N GLU A 138 -6.16 15.31 -0.44
CA GLU A 138 -6.53 16.70 -0.12
C GLU A 138 -5.72 17.71 -0.94
N TRP A 139 -4.47 17.37 -1.27
CA TRP A 139 -3.50 18.27 -1.90
C TRP A 139 -3.36 18.03 -3.41
N ARG A 140 -4.37 17.39 -4.04
CA ARG A 140 -4.45 17.19 -5.49
C ARG A 140 -3.20 16.52 -6.07
N GLY A 141 -2.70 15.49 -5.39
CA GLY A 141 -1.51 14.74 -5.79
C GLY A 141 -0.17 15.35 -5.37
N ARG A 142 -0.18 16.47 -4.62
CA ARG A 142 1.00 17.01 -3.93
C ARG A 142 1.07 16.45 -2.52
N LEU A 143 2.25 16.34 -1.98
CA LEU A 143 2.45 15.83 -0.62
C LEU A 143 2.00 16.86 0.41
N GLY A 144 0.93 16.53 1.14
CA GLY A 144 0.41 17.32 2.25
C GLY A 144 1.06 17.02 3.60
N PRO A 145 0.84 17.88 4.61
CA PRO A 145 1.32 17.66 5.97
C PRO A 145 0.65 16.45 6.63
N PHE A 146 1.32 15.86 7.64
CA PHE A 146 0.77 14.74 8.41
C PHE A 146 -0.52 15.09 9.17
N PHE A 147 -0.61 16.28 9.68
CA PHE A 147 -1.69 16.76 10.54
C PHE A 147 -2.73 17.60 9.80
N SER A 148 -2.96 17.33 8.50
CA SER A 148 -4.11 17.88 7.79
C SER A 148 -5.36 17.00 7.97
N ARG A 149 -6.52 17.50 7.55
CA ARG A 149 -7.83 16.87 7.82
C ARG A 149 -7.90 15.44 7.28
N THR A 150 -7.45 15.22 6.05
CA THR A 150 -7.58 13.92 5.37
C THR A 150 -6.72 12.84 6.00
N PRO A 151 -5.39 13.02 6.27
CA PRO A 151 -4.61 12.02 6.98
C PRO A 151 -5.16 11.69 8.37
N ILE A 152 -5.57 12.70 9.15
CA ILE A 152 -6.15 12.47 10.49
C ILE A 152 -7.44 11.67 10.39
N ALA A 153 -8.37 12.09 9.54
CA ALA A 153 -9.66 11.41 9.40
C ALA A 153 -9.50 9.97 8.87
N MET A 154 -8.65 9.76 7.87
CA MET A 154 -8.39 8.42 7.33
C MET A 154 -7.68 7.53 8.34
N THR A 155 -6.72 8.06 9.10
CA THR A 155 -6.06 7.29 10.18
C THR A 155 -7.09 6.88 11.25
N ALA A 156 -7.88 7.82 11.75
CA ALA A 156 -8.89 7.53 12.75
C ALA A 156 -9.92 6.50 12.27
N ALA A 157 -10.43 6.66 11.04
CA ALA A 157 -11.38 5.73 10.44
C ALA A 157 -10.77 4.34 10.23
N TRP A 158 -9.53 4.27 9.72
CA TRP A 158 -8.85 3.01 9.46
C TRP A 158 -8.54 2.25 10.75
N VAL A 159 -8.05 2.94 11.77
CA VAL A 159 -7.82 2.36 13.10
C VAL A 159 -9.13 1.85 13.70
N ALA A 160 -10.20 2.66 13.68
CA ALA A 160 -11.49 2.26 14.23
C ALA A 160 -12.06 1.02 13.54
N VAL A 161 -12.02 0.96 12.19
CA VAL A 161 -12.48 -0.21 11.43
C VAL A 161 -11.65 -1.45 11.77
N ASN A 162 -10.33 -1.33 11.82
CA ASN A 162 -9.46 -2.47 12.12
C ASN A 162 -9.60 -2.96 13.56
N LEU A 163 -9.76 -2.07 14.54
CA LEU A 163 -10.06 -2.46 15.91
C LEU A 163 -11.42 -3.14 16.00
N MET A 164 -12.43 -2.66 15.31
CA MET A 164 -13.74 -3.31 15.26
C MET A 164 -13.65 -4.71 14.66
N VAL A 165 -12.90 -4.88 13.55
CA VAL A 165 -12.64 -6.20 12.95
C VAL A 165 -11.92 -7.12 13.93
N GLY A 166 -10.87 -6.63 14.62
CA GLY A 166 -10.14 -7.40 15.62
C GLY A 166 -11.01 -7.84 16.80
N LEU A 167 -11.89 -6.96 17.29
CA LEU A 167 -12.76 -7.24 18.41
C LEU A 167 -13.94 -8.17 18.06
N THR A 168 -14.49 -8.04 16.86
CA THR A 168 -15.69 -8.80 16.45
C THR A 168 -15.37 -10.07 15.66
N GLY A 169 -14.16 -10.17 15.10
CA GLY A 169 -13.80 -11.22 14.15
C GLY A 169 -14.52 -11.10 12.81
N PHE A 170 -15.41 -10.10 12.63
CA PHE A 170 -16.19 -9.92 11.41
C PHE A 170 -15.41 -9.09 10.38
N ALA A 171 -15.03 -9.74 9.28
CA ALA A 171 -14.38 -9.07 8.16
C ALA A 171 -14.98 -9.53 6.82
N PRO A 172 -15.59 -8.65 6.04
CA PRO A 172 -16.09 -9.00 4.72
C PRO A 172 -14.98 -9.58 3.85
N GLY A 173 -15.22 -10.74 3.23
CA GLY A 173 -14.28 -11.38 2.34
C GLY A 173 -13.20 -12.26 3.00
N SER A 174 -13.18 -12.37 4.34
CA SER A 174 -12.22 -13.25 5.04
C SER A 174 -12.59 -14.73 5.01
N GLY A 175 -13.82 -15.07 4.60
CA GLY A 175 -14.29 -16.45 4.66
C GLY A 175 -14.34 -17.05 6.08
N GLY A 176 -14.38 -16.20 7.11
CA GLY A 176 -14.32 -16.61 8.53
C GLY A 176 -12.89 -16.73 9.08
N ALA A 177 -11.86 -16.51 8.26
CA ALA A 177 -10.49 -16.50 8.76
C ALA A 177 -10.22 -15.24 9.59
N PRO A 178 -9.42 -15.33 10.66
CA PRO A 178 -8.97 -14.17 11.42
C PRO A 178 -8.25 -13.16 10.51
N VAL A 179 -8.50 -11.89 10.74
CA VAL A 179 -7.83 -10.80 9.99
C VAL A 179 -6.71 -10.23 10.86
N ALA A 180 -5.52 -10.15 10.29
CA ALA A 180 -4.36 -9.53 10.92
C ALA A 180 -4.49 -7.99 10.88
N TRP A 181 -5.39 -7.46 11.68
CA TRP A 181 -5.73 -6.05 11.75
C TRP A 181 -4.53 -5.20 12.19
N GLU A 182 -3.61 -5.73 12.98
CA GLU A 182 -2.35 -5.12 13.40
C GLU A 182 -1.46 -4.83 12.21
N ALA A 183 -1.34 -5.80 11.29
CA ALA A 183 -0.57 -5.62 10.05
C ALA A 183 -1.17 -4.51 9.17
N HIS A 184 -2.49 -4.37 9.15
CA HIS A 184 -3.15 -3.30 8.42
C HIS A 184 -2.82 -1.91 9.00
N ILE A 185 -2.90 -1.77 10.32
CA ILE A 185 -2.57 -0.49 10.99
C ILE A 185 -1.09 -0.17 10.77
N ALA A 186 -0.19 -1.13 10.98
CA ALA A 186 1.24 -0.92 10.80
C ALA A 186 1.59 -0.55 9.36
N GLY A 187 1.00 -1.25 8.38
CA GLY A 187 1.18 -0.94 6.96
C GLY A 187 0.70 0.48 6.61
N PHE A 188 -0.48 0.89 7.08
CA PHE A 188 -1.01 2.24 6.88
C PHE A 188 -0.07 3.30 7.44
N LEU A 189 0.39 3.14 8.67
CA LEU A 189 1.31 4.08 9.31
C LEU A 189 2.66 4.13 8.58
N ALA A 190 3.18 2.99 8.14
CA ALA A 190 4.38 2.94 7.32
C ALA A 190 4.23 3.78 6.05
N GLY A 191 3.15 3.59 5.30
CA GLY A 191 2.89 4.35 4.08
C GLY A 191 2.70 5.85 4.33
N LEU A 192 1.96 6.21 5.37
CA LEU A 192 1.73 7.59 5.79
C LEU A 192 3.07 8.31 6.07
N VAL A 193 3.98 7.65 6.78
CA VAL A 193 5.27 8.23 7.18
C VAL A 193 6.27 8.22 6.02
N LEU A 194 6.41 7.08 5.36
CA LEU A 194 7.49 6.87 4.39
C LEU A 194 7.27 7.56 3.05
N ILE A 195 6.04 7.89 2.65
CA ILE A 195 5.80 8.46 1.31
C ILE A 195 6.55 9.79 1.09
N GLY A 196 6.75 10.58 2.12
CA GLY A 196 7.48 11.84 2.04
C GLY A 196 8.97 11.64 1.74
N PRO A 197 9.75 10.99 2.62
CA PRO A 197 11.15 10.64 2.37
C PRO A 197 11.33 9.87 1.06
N TRP A 198 10.43 8.94 0.75
CA TRP A 198 10.48 8.14 -0.47
C TRP A 198 10.34 8.99 -1.74
N ALA A 199 9.38 9.91 -1.73
CA ALA A 199 9.21 10.85 -2.85
C ALA A 199 10.37 11.84 -2.97
N ALA A 200 11.01 12.22 -1.88
CA ALA A 200 12.20 13.07 -1.91
C ALA A 200 13.39 12.37 -2.56
N LEU A 201 13.57 11.07 -2.32
CA LEU A 201 14.65 10.27 -2.87
C LEU A 201 14.39 9.83 -4.32
N PHE A 202 13.19 9.38 -4.63
CA PHE A 202 12.87 8.67 -5.88
C PHE A 202 11.81 9.36 -6.73
N GLY A 203 11.10 10.37 -6.20
CA GLY A 203 10.00 11.04 -6.88
C GLY A 203 10.44 11.94 -8.02
N LYS A 204 9.46 12.44 -8.77
CA LYS A 204 9.70 13.52 -9.73
C LYS A 204 10.21 14.74 -8.98
N ARG A 205 11.37 15.28 -9.40
CA ARG A 205 11.75 16.64 -9.01
C ARG A 205 10.67 17.58 -9.54
N TRP A 206 9.86 18.12 -8.66
CA TRP A 206 8.97 19.21 -9.01
C TRP A 206 9.85 20.43 -9.33
N ARG A 207 10.04 20.73 -10.62
CA ARG A 207 10.49 22.08 -10.99
C ARG A 207 9.35 22.99 -10.54
N ARG A 208 9.63 23.95 -9.67
CA ARG A 208 8.73 25.09 -9.52
C ARG A 208 8.48 25.60 -10.93
N PRO A 209 7.23 25.87 -11.36
CA PRO A 209 7.05 26.70 -12.55
C PRO A 209 7.92 27.93 -12.30
N GLU A 210 8.79 28.23 -13.24
CA GLU A 210 9.51 29.51 -13.22
C GLU A 210 8.42 30.54 -12.97
N ALA A 211 8.59 31.34 -11.94
CA ALA A 211 7.64 32.41 -11.66
C ALA A 211 7.49 33.13 -13.00
N PHE A 212 6.25 33.20 -13.48
CA PHE A 212 5.94 33.97 -14.67
C PHE A 212 6.50 35.37 -14.36
N GLU A 213 7.70 35.67 -14.90
CA GLU A 213 8.22 37.01 -14.90
C GLU A 213 7.19 37.78 -15.71
N ALA A 214 6.26 38.42 -15.00
CA ALA A 214 5.39 39.39 -15.63
C ALA A 214 6.33 40.43 -16.24
N ASP A 215 6.33 40.50 -17.56
CA ASP A 215 6.98 41.61 -18.23
C ASP A 215 6.57 42.90 -17.50
N PRO A 216 7.54 43.76 -17.14
CA PRO A 216 7.19 45.00 -16.49
C PRO A 216 6.22 45.76 -17.42
N PRO A 217 5.15 46.38 -16.85
CA PRO A 217 4.17 47.05 -17.68
C PRO A 217 4.89 48.08 -18.55
N GLU A 218 4.72 47.95 -19.89
CA GLU A 218 5.21 48.95 -20.84
C GLU A 218 4.70 50.32 -20.36
N LEU A 219 5.64 51.14 -19.92
CA LEU A 219 5.36 52.55 -19.64
C LEU A 219 4.90 53.17 -20.96
N ILE A 220 3.62 53.39 -21.10
CA ILE A 220 3.01 54.14 -22.19
C ILE A 220 3.65 55.54 -22.12
N ARG A 221 4.65 55.79 -23.00
CA ARG A 221 5.15 57.11 -23.23
C ARG A 221 4.04 57.85 -23.95
N GLY A 222 3.48 58.85 -23.28
CA GLY A 222 2.53 59.76 -23.91
C GLY A 222 3.20 60.49 -25.11
N PRO A 223 2.36 60.90 -26.10
CA PRO A 223 2.88 61.68 -27.21
C PRO A 223 3.37 63.07 -26.75
N GLU A 224 4.53 63.49 -27.24
CA GLU A 224 5.06 64.84 -27.11
C GLU A 224 4.23 65.81 -27.92
#